data_01116777a2fb94daccf18a88fb9edfdb
#
_entry.id   01116777a2fb94daccf18a88fb9edfdb
#
_cell.length_a   1.000
_cell.length_b   1.000
_cell.length_c   1.000
_cell.angle_alpha   90.00
_cell.angle_beta   90.00
_cell.angle_gamma   90.00
#
_symmetry.space_group_name_H-M   'P 1'
#
loop_
_entity.id
_entity.type
_entity.pdbx_description
1 polymer ?
#
loop_
_entity_poly.entity_id
_entity_poly.type
_entity_poly.pdbx_seq_one_letter_code
_entity_poly.pdbx_strand_id
1 'polypeptide(L)'
;MYLRGSFNTRKSNMDNNKLKNPAYLFEVSWEVCNKVGGIHTVISTKALNMEKEYSSSHILIGPDVWRYTEQNPEFIDDPRLFRSWRQRAAQEGLRIKVGRWNVAGKTIVILVDFSTFITQKDEIFASFWEKYKLDSISGQWDYIEPALFGYAAGKVIESFVRFNSSIRQRIIAQFHEWMTGAGLLYLKSAMPQV
;
A
#
# COMPACT_ATOMS: atom_id res chain seq x y z
N MET A 1 53.01 -8.41 24.21
CA MET A 1 52.32 -7.12 24.40
C MET A 1 51.11 -7.07 23.49
N TYR A 2 49.95 -6.85 24.05
CA TYR A 2 48.62 -7.07 23.50
C TYR A 2 48.28 -6.13 22.34
N LEU A 3 47.66 -6.67 21.26
CA LEU A 3 46.74 -5.94 20.42
C LEU A 3 45.41 -6.74 20.34
N ARG A 4 44.45 -6.34 21.17
CA ARG A 4 43.06 -6.77 21.13
C ARG A 4 42.24 -5.69 20.42
N GLY A 5 41.50 -6.07 19.38
CA GLY A 5 40.06 -5.81 19.34
C GLY A 5 39.60 -4.50 18.75
N SER A 6 39.22 -4.52 17.50
CA SER A 6 38.22 -3.54 16.95
C SER A 6 37.35 -4.10 15.80
N PHE A 7 37.02 -5.41 15.80
CA PHE A 7 36.26 -6.01 14.70
C PHE A 7 34.80 -6.36 15.02
N ASN A 8 34.29 -6.06 16.22
CA ASN A 8 32.97 -6.57 16.61
C ASN A 8 31.84 -5.53 16.65
N THR A 9 32.12 -4.23 16.51
CA THR A 9 31.08 -3.19 16.65
C THR A 9 30.29 -2.92 15.38
N ARG A 10 30.85 -3.18 14.19
CA ARG A 10 30.13 -2.94 12.94
C ARG A 10 29.08 -4.01 12.58
N LYS A 11 29.34 -5.28 12.95
CA LYS A 11 28.36 -6.36 12.66
C LYS A 11 27.13 -6.29 13.55
N SER A 12 27.27 -5.95 14.83
CA SER A 12 26.15 -5.83 15.77
C SER A 12 25.23 -4.66 15.44
N ASN A 13 25.75 -3.56 14.88
CA ASN A 13 24.94 -2.42 14.46
C ASN A 13 24.17 -2.68 13.15
N MET A 14 24.69 -3.48 12.23
CA MET A 14 23.98 -3.89 11.01
C MET A 14 22.83 -4.86 11.33
N ASP A 15 23.03 -5.80 12.26
CA ASP A 15 21.96 -6.74 12.63
C ASP A 15 20.85 -6.06 13.45
N ASN A 16 21.18 -5.11 14.34
CA ASN A 16 20.19 -4.32 15.07
C ASN A 16 19.37 -3.36 14.18
N ASN A 17 19.93 -2.88 13.08
CA ASN A 17 19.19 -2.06 12.11
C ASN A 17 18.26 -2.91 11.23
N LYS A 18 18.65 -4.15 10.89
CA LYS A 18 17.78 -5.10 10.17
C LYS A 18 16.56 -5.53 10.99
N LEU A 19 16.66 -5.57 12.32
CA LEU A 19 15.54 -5.85 13.23
C LEU A 19 14.57 -4.66 13.40
N LYS A 20 14.99 -3.43 13.03
CA LYS A 20 14.16 -2.21 13.15
C LYS A 20 13.33 -1.92 11.91
N ASN A 21 13.78 -2.30 10.71
CA ASN A 21 13.05 -2.01 9.48
C ASN A 21 11.94 -3.04 9.26
N PRO A 22 10.74 -2.61 8.83
CA PRO A 22 9.68 -3.54 8.44
C PRO A 22 10.10 -4.33 7.19
N ALA A 23 9.57 -5.56 7.06
CA ALA A 23 9.74 -6.34 5.84
C ALA A 23 9.02 -5.67 4.66
N TYR A 24 7.86 -5.06 4.96
CA TYR A 24 7.12 -4.22 4.01
C TYR A 24 6.55 -3.01 4.73
N LEU A 25 6.63 -1.86 4.06
CA LEU A 25 5.98 -0.61 4.42
C LEU A 25 5.04 -0.23 3.27
N PHE A 26 3.75 -0.39 3.51
CA PHE A 26 2.73 0.08 2.58
C PHE A 26 2.33 1.51 2.92
N GLU A 27 2.20 2.35 1.91
CA GLU A 27 1.72 3.72 2.05
C GLU A 27 0.58 3.95 1.06
N VAL A 28 -0.64 4.12 1.57
CA VAL A 28 -1.87 4.22 0.80
C VAL A 28 -2.30 5.68 0.71
N SER A 29 -2.50 6.17 -0.49
CA SER A 29 -3.05 7.52 -0.71
C SER A 29 -3.85 7.59 -2.00
N TRP A 30 -4.94 8.37 -1.98
CA TRP A 30 -5.68 8.74 -3.17
C TRP A 30 -4.81 9.48 -4.21
N GLU A 31 -3.74 10.14 -3.75
CA GLU A 31 -2.87 10.97 -4.58
C GLU A 31 -1.60 10.27 -5.09
N VAL A 32 -1.47 8.96 -4.92
CA VAL A 32 -0.37 8.20 -5.56
C VAL A 32 -0.66 8.07 -7.05
N CYS A 33 0.25 8.60 -7.88
CA CYS A 33 0.09 8.72 -9.33
C CYS A 33 -1.21 9.45 -9.75
N ASN A 34 -1.70 10.35 -8.90
CA ASN A 34 -2.93 11.09 -9.09
C ASN A 34 -2.81 12.46 -8.41
N LYS A 35 -2.32 13.45 -9.13
CA LYS A 35 -2.06 14.78 -8.58
C LYS A 35 -3.36 15.56 -8.41
N VAL A 36 -3.89 15.61 -7.20
CA VAL A 36 -5.12 16.34 -6.85
C VAL A 36 -4.82 17.44 -5.82
N GLY A 37 -4.00 17.17 -4.80
CA GLY A 37 -3.77 18.08 -3.69
C GLY A 37 -2.35 18.03 -3.12
N GLY A 38 -2.23 18.37 -1.84
CA GLY A 38 -0.96 18.50 -1.15
C GLY A 38 -0.27 17.21 -0.76
N ILE A 39 -1.02 16.13 -0.59
CA ILE A 39 -0.47 14.81 -0.21
C ILE A 39 0.42 14.26 -1.32
N HIS A 40 0.07 14.48 -2.59
CA HIS A 40 0.94 14.15 -3.71
C HIS A 40 2.35 14.74 -3.52
N THR A 41 2.44 16.03 -3.15
CA THR A 41 3.72 16.69 -2.91
C THR A 41 4.46 16.07 -1.74
N VAL A 42 3.76 15.79 -0.63
CA VAL A 42 4.36 15.16 0.56
C VAL A 42 4.98 13.79 0.22
N ILE A 43 4.24 12.93 -0.48
CA ILE A 43 4.71 11.58 -0.79
C ILE A 43 5.81 11.64 -1.87
N SER A 44 5.63 12.41 -2.94
CA SER A 44 6.58 12.47 -4.05
C SER A 44 7.93 13.08 -3.65
N THR A 45 7.94 14.10 -2.77
CA THR A 45 9.19 14.72 -2.33
C THR A 45 10.01 13.83 -1.40
N LYS A 46 9.36 12.99 -0.58
CA LYS A 46 10.09 12.04 0.29
C LYS A 46 10.47 10.74 -0.42
N ALA A 47 9.91 10.43 -1.60
CA ALA A 47 10.05 9.14 -2.28
C ALA A 47 11.51 8.71 -2.46
N LEU A 48 12.41 9.64 -2.84
CA LEU A 48 13.83 9.35 -2.99
C LEU A 48 14.51 8.93 -1.67
N ASN A 49 14.14 9.55 -0.56
CA ASN A 49 14.70 9.22 0.75
C ASN A 49 14.15 7.88 1.26
N MET A 50 12.86 7.64 1.03
CA MET A 50 12.23 6.36 1.36
C MET A 50 12.83 5.20 0.57
N GLU A 51 13.13 5.40 -0.74
CA GLU A 51 13.82 4.39 -1.54
C GLU A 51 15.22 4.07 -1.02
N LYS A 52 15.99 5.08 -0.59
CA LYS A 52 17.31 4.88 0.01
C LYS A 52 17.27 4.10 1.32
N GLU A 53 16.23 4.30 2.12
CA GLU A 53 16.10 3.69 3.45
C GLU A 53 15.45 2.30 3.39
N TYR A 54 14.37 2.16 2.62
CA TYR A 54 13.52 0.95 2.59
C TYR A 54 13.62 0.17 1.29
N SER A 55 14.14 0.79 0.20
CA SER A 55 14.29 0.14 -1.11
C SER A 55 12.99 -0.55 -1.55
N SER A 56 13.07 -1.79 -2.02
CA SER A 56 11.91 -2.57 -2.49
C SER A 56 10.90 -2.94 -1.39
N SER A 57 11.18 -2.63 -0.13
CA SER A 57 10.24 -2.84 0.98
C SER A 57 9.18 -1.75 1.09
N HIS A 58 9.40 -0.56 0.51
CA HIS A 58 8.43 0.53 0.47
C HIS A 58 7.55 0.41 -0.78
N ILE A 59 6.25 0.26 -0.58
CA ILE A 59 5.26 0.06 -1.64
C ILE A 59 4.14 1.08 -1.48
N LEU A 60 3.95 1.90 -2.49
CA LEU A 60 2.85 2.86 -2.55
C LEU A 60 1.62 2.21 -3.17
N ILE A 61 0.43 2.57 -2.67
CA ILE A 61 -0.85 2.09 -3.24
C ILE A 61 -1.71 3.31 -3.57
N GLY A 62 -2.14 3.40 -4.83
CA GLY A 62 -3.01 4.43 -5.35
C GLY A 62 -4.20 3.91 -6.14
N PRO A 63 -5.21 4.75 -6.42
CA PRO A 63 -6.34 4.37 -7.27
C PRO A 63 -5.94 4.34 -8.75
N ASP A 64 -6.45 3.37 -9.52
CA ASP A 64 -6.35 3.38 -10.98
C ASP A 64 -7.48 4.22 -11.58
N VAL A 65 -7.42 5.54 -11.40
CA VAL A 65 -8.41 6.48 -11.97
C VAL A 65 -8.22 6.71 -13.47
N TRP A 66 -7.06 6.29 -14.02
CA TRP A 66 -6.70 6.38 -15.42
C TRP A 66 -7.08 5.12 -16.24
N ARG A 67 -7.84 4.20 -15.66
CA ARG A 67 -8.14 2.89 -16.27
C ARG A 67 -8.83 2.93 -17.64
N TYR A 68 -9.50 4.06 -17.95
CA TYR A 68 -10.19 4.27 -19.23
C TYR A 68 -9.44 5.19 -20.18
N THR A 69 -8.26 5.66 -19.82
CA THR A 69 -7.41 6.52 -20.64
C THR A 69 -6.20 5.75 -21.14
N GLU A 70 -5.52 6.28 -22.14
CA GLU A 70 -4.42 5.55 -22.79
C GLU A 70 -3.24 5.30 -21.85
N GLN A 71 -2.84 6.29 -21.04
CA GLN A 71 -1.69 6.12 -20.14
C GLN A 71 -1.69 7.13 -18.99
N ASN A 72 -1.39 6.66 -17.79
CA ASN A 72 -1.09 7.53 -16.65
C ASN A 72 0.36 8.06 -16.77
N PRO A 73 0.59 9.38 -16.90
CA PRO A 73 1.93 9.95 -17.10
C PRO A 73 2.86 9.78 -15.90
N GLU A 74 2.29 9.55 -14.72
CA GLU A 74 3.04 9.34 -13.47
C GLU A 74 3.36 7.88 -13.18
N PHE A 75 2.84 6.93 -13.97
CA PHE A 75 3.01 5.51 -13.74
C PHE A 75 3.83 4.85 -14.85
N ILE A 76 4.88 4.11 -14.47
CA ILE A 76 5.70 3.29 -15.36
C ILE A 76 5.42 1.83 -15.04
N ASP A 77 4.76 1.10 -15.94
CA ASP A 77 4.48 -0.33 -15.74
C ASP A 77 5.78 -1.15 -15.67
N ASP A 78 5.86 -2.08 -14.72
CA ASP A 78 6.95 -3.05 -14.64
C ASP A 78 6.37 -4.46 -14.46
N PRO A 79 6.19 -5.22 -15.54
CA PRO A 79 5.56 -6.55 -15.50
C PRO A 79 6.38 -7.61 -14.75
N ARG A 80 7.63 -7.32 -14.41
CA ARG A 80 8.51 -8.24 -13.67
C ARG A 80 8.25 -8.18 -12.16
N LEU A 81 7.77 -7.02 -11.65
CA LEU A 81 7.50 -6.83 -10.22
C LEU A 81 6.36 -7.74 -9.77
N PHE A 82 6.64 -8.52 -8.74
CA PHE A 82 5.67 -9.40 -8.06
C PHE A 82 4.84 -10.30 -8.99
N ARG A 83 5.45 -10.80 -10.07
CA ARG A 83 4.76 -11.56 -11.14
C ARG A 83 3.89 -12.70 -10.61
N SER A 84 4.41 -13.51 -9.70
CA SER A 84 3.67 -14.65 -9.14
C SER A 84 2.50 -14.20 -8.27
N TRP A 85 2.70 -13.16 -7.47
CA TRP A 85 1.61 -12.60 -6.66
C TRP A 85 0.53 -11.93 -7.53
N ARG A 86 0.90 -11.24 -8.61
CA ARG A 86 -0.09 -10.64 -9.54
C ARG A 86 -1.06 -11.67 -10.11
N GLN A 87 -0.57 -12.87 -10.42
CA GLN A 87 -1.42 -13.98 -10.87
C GLN A 87 -2.39 -14.43 -9.77
N ARG A 88 -1.90 -14.51 -8.53
CA ARG A 88 -2.73 -14.82 -7.36
C ARG A 88 -3.78 -13.73 -7.11
N ALA A 89 -3.40 -12.47 -7.13
CA ALA A 89 -4.29 -11.32 -6.96
C ALA A 89 -5.42 -11.31 -8.01
N ALA A 90 -5.10 -11.63 -9.27
CA ALA A 90 -6.10 -11.75 -10.33
C ALA A 90 -7.10 -12.89 -10.07
N GLN A 91 -6.64 -14.05 -9.55
CA GLN A 91 -7.52 -15.14 -9.13
C GLN A 91 -8.44 -14.77 -7.96
N GLU A 92 -8.01 -13.86 -7.11
CA GLU A 92 -8.79 -13.28 -6.02
C GLU A 92 -9.74 -12.15 -6.46
N GLY A 93 -9.81 -11.85 -7.75
CA GLY A 93 -10.65 -10.80 -8.33
C GLY A 93 -10.11 -9.38 -8.15
N LEU A 94 -8.85 -9.23 -7.71
CA LEU A 94 -8.21 -7.93 -7.57
C LEU A 94 -7.69 -7.46 -8.93
N ARG A 95 -8.12 -6.28 -9.36
CA ARG A 95 -7.63 -5.64 -10.60
C ARG A 95 -6.56 -4.62 -10.22
N ILE A 96 -5.32 -4.94 -10.57
CA ILE A 96 -4.16 -4.14 -10.19
C ILE A 96 -3.19 -3.95 -11.36
N LYS A 97 -2.50 -2.81 -11.34
CA LYS A 97 -1.29 -2.55 -12.14
C LYS A 97 -0.12 -2.40 -11.18
N VAL A 98 1.03 -2.98 -11.51
CA VAL A 98 2.24 -2.90 -10.67
C VAL A 98 3.37 -2.31 -11.47
N GLY A 99 4.01 -1.29 -10.95
CA GLY A 99 5.07 -0.59 -11.63
C GLY A 99 5.82 0.35 -10.68
N ARG A 100 6.24 1.49 -11.22
CA ARG A 100 7.00 2.50 -10.49
C ARG A 100 6.41 3.89 -10.70
N TRP A 101 6.47 4.72 -9.67
CA TRP A 101 6.12 6.12 -9.80
C TRP A 101 7.16 6.86 -10.63
N ASN A 102 6.72 7.65 -11.60
CA ASN A 102 7.60 8.45 -12.46
C ASN A 102 8.05 9.74 -11.77
N VAL A 103 8.58 9.60 -10.56
CA VAL A 103 9.20 10.68 -9.76
C VAL A 103 10.58 10.25 -9.29
N ALA A 104 11.33 11.17 -8.66
CA ALA A 104 12.62 10.84 -8.07
C ALA A 104 12.47 9.69 -7.03
N GLY A 105 13.35 8.67 -7.11
CA GLY A 105 13.28 7.46 -6.29
C GLY A 105 12.58 6.29 -6.96
N LYS A 106 11.69 6.52 -7.94
CA LYS A 106 10.99 5.46 -8.69
C LYS A 106 10.45 4.34 -7.79
N THR A 107 9.83 4.74 -6.68
CA THR A 107 9.25 3.83 -5.69
C THR A 107 8.23 2.88 -6.33
N ILE A 108 8.16 1.66 -5.84
CA ILE A 108 7.19 0.67 -6.30
C ILE A 108 5.77 1.17 -6.02
N VAL A 109 4.90 1.05 -7.02
CA VAL A 109 3.49 1.44 -6.95
C VAL A 109 2.61 0.27 -7.35
N ILE A 110 1.52 0.11 -6.62
CA ILE A 110 0.37 -0.72 -7.00
C ILE A 110 -0.82 0.21 -7.23
N LEU A 111 -1.30 0.29 -8.46
CA LEU A 111 -2.57 0.98 -8.77
C LEU A 111 -3.71 -0.01 -8.72
N VAL A 112 -4.81 0.36 -8.06
CA VAL A 112 -5.95 -0.51 -7.77
C VAL A 112 -7.19 0.00 -8.50
N ASP A 113 -7.75 -0.82 -9.39
CA ASP A 113 -9.09 -0.60 -9.93
C ASP A 113 -10.12 -1.08 -8.92
N PHE A 114 -10.65 -0.15 -8.15
CA PHE A 114 -11.64 -0.41 -7.10
C PHE A 114 -13.09 -0.51 -7.63
N SER A 115 -13.32 -0.28 -8.92
CA SER A 115 -14.66 -0.34 -9.52
C SER A 115 -15.34 -1.70 -9.38
N THR A 116 -14.56 -2.76 -9.24
CA THR A 116 -15.05 -4.12 -8.99
C THR A 116 -15.84 -4.26 -7.69
N PHE A 117 -15.64 -3.34 -6.74
CA PHE A 117 -16.32 -3.33 -5.44
C PHE A 117 -17.60 -2.49 -5.41
N ILE A 118 -17.90 -1.74 -6.49
CA ILE A 118 -19.11 -0.91 -6.56
C ILE A 118 -20.38 -1.75 -6.37
N THR A 119 -20.44 -2.94 -6.98
CA THR A 119 -21.60 -3.84 -6.87
C THR A 119 -21.75 -4.46 -5.47
N GLN A 120 -20.69 -4.46 -4.68
CA GLN A 120 -20.66 -4.98 -3.31
C GLN A 120 -20.71 -3.86 -2.25
N LYS A 121 -20.96 -2.61 -2.70
CA LYS A 121 -20.91 -1.41 -1.85
C LYS A 121 -21.75 -1.54 -0.59
N ASP A 122 -22.98 -1.98 -0.73
CA ASP A 122 -23.93 -2.04 0.40
C ASP A 122 -23.50 -3.09 1.44
N GLU A 123 -23.00 -4.24 1.01
CA GLU A 123 -22.46 -5.28 1.89
C GLU A 123 -21.21 -4.79 2.64
N ILE A 124 -20.29 -4.11 1.92
CA ILE A 124 -19.08 -3.55 2.50
C ILE A 124 -19.44 -2.52 3.58
N PHE A 125 -20.35 -1.60 3.28
CA PHE A 125 -20.74 -0.53 4.19
C PHE A 125 -21.59 -1.04 5.36
N ALA A 126 -22.45 -2.04 5.13
CA ALA A 126 -23.14 -2.73 6.22
C ALA A 126 -22.15 -3.37 7.21
N SER A 127 -21.07 -3.98 6.71
CA SER A 127 -20.03 -4.54 7.57
C SER A 127 -19.29 -3.47 8.41
N PHE A 128 -19.14 -2.25 7.90
CA PHE A 128 -18.58 -1.14 8.67
C PHE A 128 -19.52 -0.66 9.76
N TRP A 129 -20.82 -0.62 9.47
CA TRP A 129 -21.82 -0.33 10.48
C TRP A 129 -21.85 -1.40 11.60
N GLU A 130 -21.87 -2.66 11.22
CA GLU A 130 -21.93 -3.76 12.19
C GLU A 130 -20.72 -3.74 13.13
N LYS A 131 -19.52 -3.59 12.58
CA LYS A 131 -18.26 -3.68 13.34
C LYS A 131 -17.88 -2.40 14.05
N TYR A 132 -18.11 -1.25 13.43
CA TYR A 132 -17.55 0.04 13.87
C TYR A 132 -18.61 1.09 14.14
N LYS A 133 -19.90 0.82 13.85
CA LYS A 133 -21.00 1.79 13.92
C LYS A 133 -20.78 3.01 12.99
N LEU A 134 -20.04 2.79 11.91
CA LEU A 134 -19.78 3.81 10.89
C LEU A 134 -20.87 3.77 9.84
N ASP A 135 -21.71 4.82 9.78
CA ASP A 135 -22.71 4.98 8.73
C ASP A 135 -22.05 5.43 7.43
N SER A 136 -21.88 4.48 6.51
CA SER A 136 -21.34 4.72 5.17
C SER A 136 -22.40 4.57 4.06
N ILE A 137 -23.58 3.98 4.39
CA ILE A 137 -24.64 3.70 3.41
C ILE A 137 -25.29 5.00 2.93
N SER A 138 -25.43 5.99 3.82
CA SER A 138 -25.97 7.31 3.51
C SER A 138 -25.00 8.24 2.76
N GLY A 139 -23.75 7.80 2.55
CA GLY A 139 -22.71 8.58 1.90
C GLY A 139 -23.02 8.96 0.46
N GLN A 140 -22.57 10.14 0.06
CA GLN A 140 -22.63 10.60 -1.32
C GLN A 140 -21.48 10.01 -2.13
N TRP A 141 -21.50 10.22 -3.45
CA TRP A 141 -20.53 9.61 -4.37
C TRP A 141 -19.08 10.04 -4.12
N ASP A 142 -18.88 11.27 -3.66
CA ASP A 142 -17.58 11.83 -3.22
C ASP A 142 -16.99 11.12 -1.99
N TYR A 143 -17.83 10.50 -1.16
CA TYR A 143 -17.43 9.62 -0.08
C TYR A 143 -17.30 8.15 -0.53
N ILE A 144 -18.23 7.67 -1.36
CA ILE A 144 -18.32 6.26 -1.75
C ILE A 144 -17.08 5.81 -2.50
N GLU A 145 -16.60 6.58 -3.50
CA GLU A 145 -15.45 6.19 -4.29
C GLU A 145 -14.17 6.07 -3.45
N PRO A 146 -13.77 7.09 -2.65
CA PRO A 146 -12.62 6.95 -1.77
C PRO A 146 -12.75 5.82 -0.75
N ALA A 147 -13.93 5.61 -0.17
CA ALA A 147 -14.16 4.52 0.77
C ALA A 147 -13.96 3.13 0.12
N LEU A 148 -14.46 2.94 -1.10
CA LEU A 148 -14.26 1.70 -1.87
C LEU A 148 -12.80 1.52 -2.28
N PHE A 149 -12.10 2.60 -2.66
CA PHE A 149 -10.67 2.54 -2.91
C PHE A 149 -9.91 2.12 -1.64
N GLY A 150 -10.18 2.75 -0.50
CA GLY A 150 -9.55 2.38 0.77
C GLY A 150 -9.76 0.90 1.09
N TYR A 151 -10.99 0.41 0.99
CA TYR A 151 -11.33 -1.01 1.17
C TYR A 151 -10.53 -1.91 0.22
N ALA A 152 -10.50 -1.58 -1.07
CA ALA A 152 -9.77 -2.32 -2.10
C ALA A 152 -8.26 -2.35 -1.81
N ALA A 153 -7.68 -1.22 -1.37
CA ALA A 153 -6.28 -1.14 -0.96
C ALA A 153 -5.99 -2.06 0.24
N GLY A 154 -6.89 -2.12 1.22
CA GLY A 154 -6.80 -3.08 2.33
C GLY A 154 -6.81 -4.53 1.86
N LYS A 155 -7.67 -4.89 0.91
CA LYS A 155 -7.71 -6.23 0.27
C LYS A 155 -6.41 -6.55 -0.46
N VAL A 156 -5.84 -5.58 -1.16
CA VAL A 156 -4.55 -5.73 -1.87
C VAL A 156 -3.42 -5.98 -0.87
N ILE A 157 -3.35 -5.24 0.23
CA ILE A 157 -2.36 -5.46 1.29
C ILE A 157 -2.51 -6.85 1.90
N GLU A 158 -3.73 -7.27 2.24
CA GLU A 158 -3.99 -8.61 2.76
C GLU A 158 -3.49 -9.70 1.82
N SER A 159 -3.89 -9.64 0.53
CA SER A 159 -3.46 -10.60 -0.49
C SER A 159 -1.94 -10.64 -0.62
N PHE A 160 -1.31 -9.46 -0.70
CA PHE A 160 0.14 -9.35 -0.83
C PHE A 160 0.88 -9.97 0.35
N VAL A 161 0.47 -9.60 1.58
CA VAL A 161 1.11 -10.07 2.81
C VAL A 161 0.93 -11.58 2.98
N ARG A 162 -0.28 -12.12 2.74
CA ARG A 162 -0.53 -13.56 2.81
C ARG A 162 0.33 -14.36 1.83
N PHE A 163 0.66 -13.78 0.66
CA PHE A 163 1.45 -14.44 -0.37
C PHE A 163 2.96 -14.28 -0.14
N ASN A 164 3.44 -13.09 0.26
CA ASN A 164 4.86 -12.75 0.25
C ASN A 164 5.52 -12.74 1.64
N SER A 165 4.75 -12.82 2.72
CA SER A 165 5.28 -12.64 4.08
C SER A 165 5.13 -13.89 4.94
N SER A 166 6.02 -14.04 5.91
CA SER A 166 5.90 -15.00 7.00
C SER A 166 5.27 -14.34 8.24
N ILE A 167 4.69 -15.15 9.13
CA ILE A 167 4.01 -14.69 10.36
C ILE A 167 4.91 -13.85 11.29
N ARG A 168 6.24 -14.00 11.18
CA ARG A 168 7.21 -13.29 12.03
C ARG A 168 7.71 -11.98 11.45
N GLN A 169 7.29 -11.60 10.26
CA GLN A 169 7.75 -10.37 9.61
C GLN A 169 6.91 -9.18 10.08
N ARG A 170 7.59 -8.08 10.41
CA ARG A 170 6.95 -6.82 10.74
C ARG A 170 6.45 -6.15 9.46
N ILE A 171 5.17 -5.88 9.40
CA ILE A 171 4.51 -5.17 8.32
C ILE A 171 3.96 -3.86 8.89
N ILE A 172 4.08 -2.79 8.12
CA ILE A 172 3.48 -1.49 8.45
C ILE A 172 2.61 -1.07 7.29
N ALA A 173 1.39 -0.62 7.58
CA ALA A 173 0.49 0.00 6.62
C ALA A 173 0.11 1.40 7.10
N GLN A 174 0.47 2.42 6.33
CA GLN A 174 0.14 3.81 6.57
C GLN A 174 -0.95 4.25 5.60
N PHE A 175 -1.98 4.93 6.12
CA PHE A 175 -3.09 5.45 5.35
C PHE A 175 -3.14 6.97 5.45
N HIS A 176 -3.24 7.64 4.30
CA HIS A 176 -3.30 9.09 4.23
C HIS A 176 -4.74 9.54 4.15
N GLU A 177 -5.13 10.39 5.10
CA GLU A 177 -6.41 11.07 5.18
C GLU A 177 -7.63 10.13 5.26
N TRP A 178 -8.82 10.73 5.32
CA TRP A 178 -10.09 10.02 5.42
C TRP A 178 -10.38 9.16 4.17
N MET A 179 -9.90 9.58 3.00
CA MET A 179 -10.11 8.88 1.71
C MET A 179 -9.61 7.44 1.72
N THR A 180 -8.68 7.11 2.61
CA THR A 180 -8.11 5.77 2.71
C THR A 180 -8.51 5.04 3.99
N GLY A 181 -9.28 5.69 4.87
CA GLY A 181 -9.64 5.19 6.20
C GLY A 181 -10.37 3.84 6.20
N ALA A 182 -11.18 3.58 5.16
CA ALA A 182 -11.86 2.29 5.01
C ALA A 182 -10.88 1.11 4.91
N GLY A 183 -9.70 1.32 4.33
CA GLY A 183 -8.63 0.31 4.27
C GLY A 183 -8.04 -0.02 5.63
N LEU A 184 -7.86 0.99 6.47
CA LEU A 184 -7.42 0.79 7.86
C LEU A 184 -8.45 -0.04 8.64
N LEU A 185 -9.74 0.29 8.53
CA LEU A 185 -10.81 -0.46 9.20
C LEU A 185 -10.88 -1.92 8.71
N TYR A 186 -10.72 -2.11 7.40
CA TYR A 186 -10.66 -3.45 6.83
C TYR A 186 -9.49 -4.25 7.41
N LEU A 187 -8.27 -3.73 7.37
CA LEU A 187 -7.09 -4.43 7.86
C LEU A 187 -7.15 -4.72 9.35
N LYS A 188 -7.65 -3.79 10.15
CA LYS A 188 -7.85 -4.02 11.59
C LYS A 188 -8.73 -5.25 11.87
N SER A 189 -9.69 -5.53 10.99
CA SER A 189 -10.58 -6.68 11.10
C SER A 189 -9.98 -7.97 10.52
N ALA A 190 -9.32 -7.87 9.34
CA ALA A 190 -8.83 -9.01 8.58
C ALA A 190 -7.41 -9.44 8.99
N MET A 191 -6.59 -8.50 9.43
CA MET A 191 -5.17 -8.69 9.73
C MET A 191 -4.74 -7.83 10.94
N PRO A 192 -5.21 -8.10 12.15
CA PRO A 192 -4.94 -7.25 13.33
C PRO A 192 -3.46 -7.17 13.72
N GLN A 193 -2.61 -7.98 13.11
CA GLN A 193 -1.15 -7.98 13.32
C GLN A 193 -0.38 -7.01 12.40
N VAL A 194 -1.03 -6.36 11.44
CA VAL A 194 -0.46 -5.36 10.52
C VAL A 194 -0.59 -3.96 11.06
#